data_ac26b098b039da7ed60cd2e82bad006e
#
_entry.id   ac26b098b039da7ed60cd2e82bad006e
#
_cell.length_a   1.000
_cell.length_b   1.000
_cell.length_c   1.000
_cell.angle_alpha   90.00
_cell.angle_beta   90.00
_cell.angle_gamma   90.00
#
_symmetry.space_group_name_H-M   'P 1'
#
loop_
_entity.id
_entity.type
_entity.pdbx_description
1 polymer ?
#
loop_
_entity_poly.entity_id
_entity_poly.type
_entity_poly.pdbx_seq_one_letter_code
_entity_poly.pdbx_strand_id
1 'polypeptide(L)'
;MASAILLRNCLKAVTCGVQQGGVQVQTAHMLHTTDPNSILSSLWMRLLGVINQVYSYRIKEVGPDRACAEWLVKNGGAVRWVGSPNHTETDFNRLPQNLGLKIEEIICDEAVVLPNGFGYLAGLKHVKKFTLHKCTFASDSMLSYLSCHLTDSLEHLQISSCPRITQSGLDQLEQLKKLQSLLLFDLKRIEGKSACVEQLKKKLPSECQIDFTDEPKPK
;
A
#
# COMPACT_ATOMS: atom_id res chain seq x y z
N MET A 1 16.12 6.53 -3.59
CA MET A 1 16.18 6.06 -4.99
C MET A 1 16.92 4.74 -5.17
N ALA A 2 18.05 4.50 -4.52
CA ALA A 2 18.81 3.24 -4.69
C ALA A 2 18.04 1.97 -4.26
N SER A 3 17.27 1.99 -3.17
CA SER A 3 16.55 0.79 -2.68
C SER A 3 15.38 0.37 -3.57
N ALA A 4 14.60 1.29 -4.10
CA ALA A 4 13.46 0.96 -4.97
C ALA A 4 13.91 0.48 -6.36
N ILE A 5 15.03 1.03 -6.87
CA ILE A 5 15.64 0.62 -8.15
C ILE A 5 16.29 -0.76 -8.01
N LEU A 6 16.96 -1.05 -6.90
CA LEU A 6 17.48 -2.38 -6.58
C LEU A 6 16.36 -3.41 -6.47
N LEU A 7 15.24 -3.06 -5.84
CA LEU A 7 14.03 -3.88 -5.74
C LEU A 7 13.41 -4.17 -7.11
N ARG A 8 13.28 -3.18 -7.99
CA ARG A 8 12.80 -3.37 -9.38
C ARG A 8 13.71 -4.26 -10.22
N ASN A 9 15.01 -4.14 -10.07
CA ASN A 9 15.98 -4.94 -10.84
C ASN A 9 16.06 -6.38 -10.34
N CYS A 10 15.93 -6.65 -9.05
CA CYS A 10 15.82 -8.00 -8.51
C CYS A 10 14.54 -8.72 -8.94
N LEU A 11 13.38 -8.03 -8.98
CA LEU A 11 12.12 -8.62 -9.47
C LEU A 11 12.20 -8.98 -10.96
N LYS A 12 12.89 -8.19 -11.79
CA LYS A 12 13.12 -8.51 -13.21
C LYS A 12 14.11 -9.65 -13.44
N ALA A 13 15.12 -9.80 -12.58
CA ALA A 13 16.11 -10.87 -12.69
C ALA A 13 15.51 -12.27 -12.38
N VAL A 14 14.50 -12.34 -11.50
CA VAL A 14 13.81 -13.60 -11.14
C VAL A 14 12.89 -14.11 -12.26
N THR A 15 12.44 -13.24 -13.17
CA THR A 15 11.53 -13.63 -14.27
C THR A 15 12.20 -13.94 -15.59
N CYS A 16 13.52 -13.73 -15.72
CA CYS A 16 14.23 -13.80 -17.02
C CYS A 16 15.28 -14.91 -17.15
N GLY A 17 15.32 -15.90 -16.30
CA GLY A 17 16.38 -16.90 -16.38
C GLY A 17 15.94 -18.33 -16.07
N VAL A 18 15.28 -19.01 -17.00
CA VAL A 18 15.47 -20.47 -17.22
C VAL A 18 14.97 -20.84 -18.62
N GLN A 19 15.88 -20.94 -19.56
CA GLN A 19 15.81 -21.91 -20.66
C GLN A 19 17.23 -22.42 -20.91
N GLN A 20 17.43 -23.70 -20.71
CA GLN A 20 18.19 -24.71 -21.42
C GLN A 20 19.03 -25.61 -20.52
N GLY A 21 18.91 -26.92 -20.78
CA GLY A 21 19.93 -27.89 -20.50
C GLY A 21 19.48 -29.11 -19.68
N GLY A 22 18.96 -30.12 -20.36
CA GLY A 22 18.68 -31.42 -19.77
C GLY A 22 19.93 -32.23 -19.44
N VAL A 23 19.94 -32.92 -18.30
CA VAL A 23 20.61 -34.21 -18.06
C VAL A 23 19.79 -34.96 -17.02
N GLN A 24 19.32 -36.17 -17.40
CA GLN A 24 18.68 -37.12 -16.49
C GLN A 24 19.74 -37.78 -15.61
N VAL A 25 19.55 -37.79 -14.29
CA VAL A 25 20.04 -38.81 -13.39
C VAL A 25 18.95 -39.17 -12.41
N GLN A 26 18.45 -40.39 -12.55
CA GLN A 26 17.59 -41.03 -11.55
C GLN A 26 18.43 -41.49 -10.38
N THR A 27 18.11 -41.00 -9.18
CA THR A 27 18.25 -41.79 -7.94
C THR A 27 17.26 -41.27 -6.92
N ALA A 28 16.49 -42.23 -6.42
CA ALA A 28 15.45 -42.04 -5.42
C ALA A 28 16.01 -41.59 -4.08
N HIS A 29 15.37 -40.66 -3.42
CA HIS A 29 14.82 -40.73 -2.08
C HIS A 29 14.28 -39.35 -1.66
N MET A 30 13.09 -39.36 -1.12
CA MET A 30 12.35 -38.27 -0.50
C MET A 30 13.24 -37.19 0.13
N LEU A 31 13.44 -36.11 -0.57
CA LEU A 31 13.68 -34.79 -0.04
C LEU A 31 12.72 -33.89 -0.80
N HIS A 32 11.83 -33.22 -0.10
CA HIS A 32 11.02 -32.15 -0.66
C HIS A 32 11.96 -31.24 -1.46
N THR A 33 11.94 -31.38 -2.78
CA THR A 33 12.60 -30.46 -3.68
C THR A 33 11.85 -29.13 -3.61
N THR A 34 12.21 -28.33 -2.63
CA THR A 34 11.81 -26.92 -2.60
C THR A 34 12.51 -26.26 -3.77
N ASP A 35 11.71 -25.88 -4.76
CA ASP A 35 12.14 -25.15 -5.94
C ASP A 35 12.99 -23.94 -5.47
N PRO A 36 14.23 -23.73 -5.95
CA PRO A 36 15.09 -22.62 -5.51
C PRO A 36 14.38 -21.27 -5.68
N ASN A 37 13.48 -21.14 -6.65
CA ASN A 37 12.60 -19.97 -6.81
C ASN A 37 11.60 -19.81 -5.66
N SER A 38 11.11 -20.91 -5.07
CA SER A 38 10.20 -20.85 -3.92
C SER A 38 10.92 -20.46 -2.62
N ILE A 39 12.16 -20.89 -2.46
CA ILE A 39 12.99 -20.49 -1.30
C ILE A 39 13.32 -18.99 -1.39
N LEU A 40 13.78 -18.53 -2.56
CA LEU A 40 14.08 -17.12 -2.78
C LEU A 40 12.84 -16.23 -2.58
N SER A 41 11.67 -16.65 -3.09
CA SER A 41 10.42 -15.92 -2.89
C SER A 41 10.00 -15.88 -1.43
N SER A 42 10.17 -16.97 -0.69
CA SER A 42 9.84 -17.03 0.74
C SER A 42 10.77 -16.16 1.59
N LEU A 43 12.07 -16.17 1.31
CA LEU A 43 13.06 -15.30 1.97
C LEU A 43 12.77 -13.83 1.66
N TRP A 44 12.40 -13.53 0.42
CA TRP A 44 12.01 -12.19 -0.01
C TRP A 44 10.78 -11.69 0.75
N MET A 45 9.73 -12.51 0.84
CA MET A 45 8.53 -12.16 1.60
C MET A 45 8.81 -11.95 3.09
N ARG A 46 9.73 -12.72 3.68
CA ARG A 46 10.18 -12.50 5.06
C ARG A 46 10.92 -11.18 5.23
N LEU A 47 11.81 -10.84 4.29
CA LEU A 47 12.50 -9.54 4.29
C LEU A 47 11.54 -8.38 4.18
N LEU A 48 10.57 -8.45 3.25
CA LEU A 48 9.51 -7.46 3.13
C LEU A 48 8.69 -7.35 4.42
N GLY A 49 8.41 -8.47 5.08
CA GLY A 49 7.74 -8.49 6.38
C GLY A 49 8.49 -7.71 7.44
N VAL A 50 9.82 -7.86 7.52
CA VAL A 50 10.68 -7.13 8.47
C VAL A 50 10.69 -5.62 8.16
N ILE A 51 10.83 -5.24 6.89
CA ILE A 51 10.86 -3.82 6.48
C ILE A 51 9.50 -3.14 6.77
N ASN A 52 8.40 -3.88 6.68
CA ASN A 52 7.06 -3.40 6.97
C ASN A 52 6.64 -3.58 8.44
N GLN A 53 7.50 -4.10 9.31
CA GLN A 53 7.15 -4.30 10.71
C GLN A 53 6.99 -2.96 11.46
N VAL A 54 5.93 -2.87 12.28
CA VAL A 54 5.70 -1.71 13.12
C VAL A 54 6.60 -1.76 14.36
N TYR A 55 7.40 -0.73 14.54
CA TYR A 55 8.29 -0.58 15.68
C TYR A 55 7.71 0.42 16.68
N SER A 56 7.05 -0.07 17.71
CA SER A 56 6.38 0.75 18.73
C SER A 56 7.34 1.68 19.46
N TYR A 57 8.62 1.28 19.65
CA TYR A 57 9.63 2.14 20.26
C TYR A 57 9.90 3.38 19.40
N ARG A 58 9.94 3.22 18.06
CA ARG A 58 10.17 4.34 17.14
C ARG A 58 9.01 5.33 17.15
N ILE A 59 7.77 4.81 17.20
CA ILE A 59 6.57 5.66 17.33
C ILE A 59 6.61 6.48 18.62
N LYS A 60 7.06 5.89 19.73
CA LYS A 60 7.21 6.59 21.01
C LYS A 60 8.32 7.66 20.96
N GLU A 61 9.40 7.40 20.25
CA GLU A 61 10.56 8.29 20.16
C GLU A 61 10.30 9.53 19.29
N VAL A 62 9.75 9.33 18.08
CA VAL A 62 9.63 10.41 17.09
C VAL A 62 8.19 10.84 16.82
N GLY A 63 7.22 10.19 17.42
CA GLY A 63 5.78 10.39 17.18
C GLY A 63 5.24 9.63 15.96
N PRO A 64 3.90 9.49 15.89
CA PRO A 64 3.26 8.67 14.86
C PRO A 64 3.48 9.20 13.44
N ASP A 65 3.34 10.50 13.23
CA ASP A 65 3.49 11.10 11.89
C ASP A 65 4.89 10.88 11.32
N ARG A 66 5.92 11.13 12.14
CA ARG A 66 7.31 10.93 11.71
C ARG A 66 7.63 9.45 11.46
N ALA A 67 7.22 8.57 12.36
CA ALA A 67 7.44 7.13 12.22
C ALA A 67 6.74 6.57 10.96
N CYS A 68 5.51 7.02 10.69
CA CYS A 68 4.76 6.66 9.49
C CYS A 68 5.48 7.16 8.21
N ALA A 69 5.95 8.41 8.20
CA ALA A 69 6.70 8.95 7.06
C ALA A 69 7.98 8.17 6.78
N GLU A 70 8.76 7.82 7.83
CA GLU A 70 9.96 7.00 7.70
C GLU A 70 9.67 5.62 7.10
N TRP A 71 8.60 4.96 7.56
CA TRP A 71 8.16 3.68 7.02
C TRP A 71 7.73 3.79 5.55
N LEU A 72 6.87 4.76 5.22
CA LEU A 72 6.36 4.96 3.86
C LEU A 72 7.48 5.20 2.87
N VAL A 73 8.36 6.16 3.15
CA VAL A 73 9.44 6.54 2.25
C VAL A 73 10.45 5.39 2.05
N LYS A 74 10.74 4.61 3.10
CA LYS A 74 11.57 3.39 2.98
C LYS A 74 10.95 2.35 2.06
N ASN A 75 9.63 2.27 1.98
CA ASN A 75 8.90 1.33 1.14
C ASN A 75 8.51 1.90 -0.24
N GLY A 76 9.04 3.06 -0.63
CA GLY A 76 8.81 3.69 -1.92
C GLY A 76 7.55 4.54 -2.00
N GLY A 77 6.90 4.79 -0.87
CA GLY A 77 5.81 5.75 -0.76
C GLY A 77 6.31 7.18 -0.55
N ALA A 78 5.37 8.11 -0.45
CA ALA A 78 5.64 9.53 -0.24
C ALA A 78 4.61 10.14 0.72
N VAL A 79 5.00 11.22 1.37
CA VAL A 79 4.12 11.98 2.27
C VAL A 79 4.12 13.46 1.93
N ARG A 80 2.99 14.10 2.21
CA ARG A 80 2.89 15.56 2.20
C ARG A 80 2.48 16.04 3.58
N TRP A 81 3.19 17.06 4.03
CA TRP A 81 2.97 17.67 5.34
C TRP A 81 1.88 18.74 5.30
N VAL A 82 1.15 18.90 6.40
CA VAL A 82 0.21 20.00 6.57
C VAL A 82 0.93 21.33 6.36
N GLY A 83 0.34 22.21 5.56
CA GLY A 83 0.92 23.52 5.23
C GLY A 83 1.99 23.50 4.14
N SER A 84 2.24 22.35 3.48
CA SER A 84 3.20 22.21 2.38
C SER A 84 2.54 21.68 1.11
N PRO A 85 1.60 22.41 0.48
CA PRO A 85 0.77 21.87 -0.58
C PRO A 85 1.54 21.46 -1.85
N ASN A 86 2.68 22.11 -2.11
CA ASN A 86 3.47 21.90 -3.33
C ASN A 86 4.71 21.01 -3.10
N HIS A 87 4.89 20.46 -1.90
CA HIS A 87 6.07 19.66 -1.59
C HIS A 87 5.68 18.27 -1.08
N THR A 88 6.13 17.27 -1.80
CA THR A 88 5.96 15.85 -1.44
C THR A 88 7.31 15.25 -1.12
N GLU A 89 7.43 14.66 0.07
CA GLU A 89 8.68 14.06 0.52
C GLU A 89 8.76 12.60 0.11
N THR A 90 9.80 12.26 -0.63
CA THR A 90 10.08 10.92 -1.17
C THR A 90 11.44 10.38 -0.77
N ASP A 91 12.29 11.21 -0.12
CA ASP A 91 13.64 10.84 0.27
C ASP A 91 13.74 10.77 1.80
N PHE A 92 14.13 9.61 2.30
CA PHE A 92 14.31 9.39 3.74
C PHE A 92 15.29 10.39 4.38
N ASN A 93 16.36 10.76 3.67
CA ASN A 93 17.38 11.68 4.18
C ASN A 93 16.92 13.14 4.20
N ARG A 94 15.84 13.46 3.48
CA ARG A 94 15.24 14.78 3.41
C ARG A 94 14.09 14.98 4.38
N LEU A 95 13.68 13.91 5.06
CA LEU A 95 12.62 14.03 6.08
C LEU A 95 12.97 15.10 7.10
N PRO A 96 12.09 16.08 7.34
CA PRO A 96 12.35 17.20 8.23
C PRO A 96 12.71 16.75 9.65
N GLN A 97 13.61 17.45 10.31
CA GLN A 97 13.98 17.16 11.71
C GLN A 97 12.89 17.58 12.72
N ASN A 98 11.95 18.43 12.29
CA ASN A 98 10.85 18.87 13.12
C ASN A 98 9.84 17.72 13.35
N LEU A 99 9.80 17.20 14.57
CA LEU A 99 8.90 16.12 14.98
C LEU A 99 7.43 16.58 15.18
N GLY A 100 7.17 17.90 15.17
CA GLY A 100 5.83 18.46 15.30
C GLY A 100 5.00 18.45 14.01
N LEU A 101 5.61 18.13 12.86
CA LEU A 101 4.91 18.09 11.57
C LEU A 101 3.86 16.99 11.54
N LYS A 102 2.75 17.27 10.83
CA LYS A 102 1.62 16.38 10.67
C LYS A 102 1.47 15.98 9.21
N ILE A 103 1.22 14.69 8.94
CA ILE A 103 0.96 14.20 7.60
C ILE A 103 -0.45 14.60 7.19
N GLU A 104 -0.58 15.24 6.01
CA GLU A 104 -1.85 15.57 5.38
C GLU A 104 -2.22 14.60 4.26
N GLU A 105 -1.23 14.11 3.52
CA GLU A 105 -1.44 13.19 2.41
C GLU A 105 -0.41 12.05 2.42
N ILE A 106 -0.90 10.85 2.14
CA ILE A 106 -0.11 9.62 1.98
C ILE A 106 -0.25 9.16 0.53
N ILE A 107 0.88 8.93 -0.13
CA ILE A 107 0.93 8.51 -1.52
C ILE A 107 1.72 7.20 -1.60
N CYS A 108 1.02 6.11 -1.92
CA CYS A 108 1.61 4.81 -2.23
C CYS A 108 1.46 4.59 -3.74
N ASP A 109 2.44 5.05 -4.51
CA ASP A 109 2.51 4.81 -5.95
C ASP A 109 3.61 3.78 -6.24
N GLU A 110 3.22 2.60 -6.72
CA GLU A 110 4.09 1.44 -6.89
C GLU A 110 4.88 1.06 -5.62
N ALA A 111 4.37 1.45 -4.44
CA ALA A 111 5.03 1.22 -3.17
C ALA A 111 4.90 -0.24 -2.71
N VAL A 112 5.96 -0.74 -2.02
CA VAL A 112 6.00 -2.10 -1.47
C VAL A 112 5.51 -2.09 -0.03
N VAL A 113 4.26 -1.71 0.16
CA VAL A 113 3.60 -1.69 1.47
C VAL A 113 2.86 -3.00 1.73
N LEU A 114 3.00 -3.53 2.94
CA LEU A 114 2.31 -4.74 3.39
C LEU A 114 1.29 -4.41 4.49
N PRO A 115 0.27 -5.26 4.69
CA PRO A 115 -0.78 -5.03 5.69
C PRO A 115 -0.26 -4.77 7.10
N ASN A 116 0.78 -5.49 7.53
CA ASN A 116 1.38 -5.32 8.87
C ASN A 116 1.97 -3.93 9.10
N GLY A 117 2.43 -3.24 8.05
CA GLY A 117 2.95 -1.86 8.15
C GLY A 117 1.84 -0.81 8.36
N PHE A 118 0.59 -1.12 8.03
CA PHE A 118 -0.52 -0.18 8.21
C PHE A 118 -0.83 0.16 9.67
N GLY A 119 -0.27 -0.57 10.63
CA GLY A 119 -0.27 -0.17 12.03
C GLY A 119 0.42 1.17 12.31
N TYR A 120 1.29 1.66 11.41
CA TYR A 120 1.84 3.02 11.50
C TYR A 120 0.81 4.13 11.28
N LEU A 121 -0.38 3.82 10.76
CA LEU A 121 -1.47 4.79 10.65
C LEU A 121 -2.09 5.12 12.01
N ALA A 122 -1.85 4.29 13.02
CA ALA A 122 -2.38 4.51 14.36
C ALA A 122 -1.85 5.83 14.96
N GLY A 123 -2.79 6.69 15.36
CA GLY A 123 -2.47 8.00 15.96
C GLY A 123 -2.31 9.15 14.95
N LEU A 124 -2.41 8.91 13.65
CA LEU A 124 -2.48 9.97 12.64
C LEU A 124 -3.87 10.63 12.69
N LYS A 125 -3.89 11.95 12.83
CA LYS A 125 -5.14 12.72 13.00
C LYS A 125 -5.43 13.72 11.88
N HIS A 126 -4.46 13.94 11.00
CA HIS A 126 -4.51 15.01 10.00
C HIS A 126 -4.47 14.51 8.56
N VAL A 127 -4.44 13.19 8.35
CA VAL A 127 -4.41 12.60 7.02
C VAL A 127 -5.77 12.77 6.35
N LYS A 128 -5.83 13.63 5.33
CA LYS A 128 -7.01 13.93 4.54
C LYS A 128 -7.06 13.18 3.22
N LYS A 129 -5.89 12.85 2.65
CA LYS A 129 -5.80 12.18 1.37
C LYS A 129 -4.94 10.93 1.46
N PHE A 130 -5.42 9.86 0.82
CA PHE A 130 -4.69 8.59 0.73
C PHE A 130 -4.78 8.02 -0.67
N THR A 131 -3.64 7.68 -1.26
CA THR A 131 -3.55 7.09 -2.60
C THR A 131 -2.87 5.73 -2.54
N LEU A 132 -3.55 4.70 -3.06
CA LEU A 132 -2.99 3.39 -3.39
C LEU A 132 -3.03 3.23 -4.90
N HIS A 133 -1.87 3.37 -5.56
CA HIS A 133 -1.74 3.18 -7.01
C HIS A 133 -0.72 2.09 -7.32
N LYS A 134 -1.11 1.10 -8.13
CA LYS A 134 -0.24 -0.02 -8.54
C LYS A 134 0.48 -0.74 -7.40
N CYS A 135 -0.14 -0.78 -6.21
CA CYS A 135 0.40 -1.48 -5.05
C CYS A 135 0.08 -2.98 -5.14
N THR A 136 1.04 -3.78 -5.60
CA THR A 136 0.86 -5.23 -5.86
C THR A 136 0.47 -6.02 -4.61
N PHE A 137 0.91 -5.58 -3.43
CA PHE A 137 0.63 -6.25 -2.15
C PHE A 137 -0.58 -5.68 -1.42
N ALA A 138 -1.20 -4.60 -1.95
CA ALA A 138 -2.40 -4.04 -1.37
C ALA A 138 -3.53 -5.08 -1.36
N SER A 139 -4.13 -5.30 -0.19
CA SER A 139 -5.17 -6.30 0.05
C SER A 139 -6.30 -5.73 0.92
N ASP A 140 -7.40 -6.46 1.02
CA ASP A 140 -8.58 -6.05 1.78
C ASP A 140 -8.26 -5.73 3.25
N SER A 141 -7.32 -6.46 3.87
CA SER A 141 -6.89 -6.18 5.25
C SER A 141 -6.25 -4.80 5.41
N MET A 142 -5.58 -4.27 4.38
CA MET A 142 -5.05 -2.90 4.42
C MET A 142 -6.17 -1.87 4.46
N LEU A 143 -7.27 -2.09 3.74
CA LEU A 143 -8.44 -1.20 3.76
C LEU A 143 -9.13 -1.24 5.13
N SER A 144 -9.15 -2.40 5.79
CA SER A 144 -9.64 -2.51 7.17
C SER A 144 -8.81 -1.68 8.15
N TYR A 145 -7.47 -1.78 8.10
CA TYR A 145 -6.59 -0.95 8.94
C TYR A 145 -6.76 0.54 8.65
N LEU A 146 -6.81 0.92 7.37
CA LEU A 146 -6.99 2.30 6.92
C LEU A 146 -8.31 2.86 7.47
N SER A 147 -9.42 2.15 7.31
CA SER A 147 -10.72 2.57 7.79
C SER A 147 -10.77 2.73 9.30
N CYS A 148 -10.14 1.80 10.03
CA CYS A 148 -10.09 1.83 11.49
C CYS A 148 -9.30 3.04 12.03
N HIS A 149 -8.17 3.37 11.41
CA HIS A 149 -7.26 4.39 11.93
C HIS A 149 -7.54 5.81 11.41
N LEU A 150 -8.16 5.94 10.23
CA LEU A 150 -8.39 7.23 9.58
C LEU A 150 -9.89 7.61 9.51
N THR A 151 -10.73 6.95 10.33
CA THR A 151 -12.19 7.16 10.40
C THR A 151 -12.61 8.62 10.45
N ASP A 152 -11.91 9.43 11.25
CA ASP A 152 -12.27 10.80 11.57
C ASP A 152 -11.46 11.87 10.82
N SER A 153 -10.60 11.46 9.89
CA SER A 153 -9.72 12.41 9.20
C SER A 153 -9.72 12.29 7.69
N LEU A 154 -9.92 11.07 7.13
CA LEU A 154 -9.79 10.84 5.70
C LEU A 154 -10.96 11.42 4.92
N GLU A 155 -10.66 12.33 3.98
CA GLU A 155 -11.60 13.01 3.11
C GLU A 155 -11.56 12.47 1.67
N HIS A 156 -10.38 12.08 1.19
CA HIS A 156 -10.19 11.63 -0.19
C HIS A 156 -9.39 10.32 -0.24
N LEU A 157 -9.95 9.31 -0.89
CA LEU A 157 -9.32 8.02 -1.07
C LEU A 157 -9.26 7.64 -2.55
N GLN A 158 -8.08 7.28 -3.01
CA GLN A 158 -7.88 6.70 -4.34
C GLN A 158 -7.32 5.30 -4.22
N ILE A 159 -7.95 4.34 -4.92
CA ILE A 159 -7.48 2.95 -5.03
C ILE A 159 -7.48 2.60 -6.51
N SER A 160 -6.29 2.37 -7.07
CA SER A 160 -6.16 2.12 -8.51
C SER A 160 -5.10 1.07 -8.82
N SER A 161 -5.43 0.20 -9.79
CA SER A 161 -4.53 -0.87 -10.27
C SER A 161 -3.95 -1.74 -9.14
N CYS A 162 -4.78 -2.04 -8.12
CA CYS A 162 -4.43 -2.87 -6.98
C CYS A 162 -5.06 -4.27 -7.14
N PRO A 163 -4.31 -5.29 -7.61
CA PRO A 163 -4.88 -6.55 -8.11
C PRO A 163 -5.46 -7.46 -7.03
N ARG A 164 -5.23 -7.19 -5.75
CA ARG A 164 -5.70 -8.04 -4.65
C ARG A 164 -6.91 -7.47 -3.91
N ILE A 165 -7.32 -6.24 -4.22
CA ILE A 165 -8.50 -5.62 -3.63
C ILE A 165 -9.76 -6.25 -4.22
N THR A 166 -10.70 -6.61 -3.34
CA THR A 166 -12.00 -7.19 -3.68
C THR A 166 -13.14 -6.32 -3.16
N GLN A 167 -14.37 -6.71 -3.49
CA GLN A 167 -15.58 -6.06 -2.95
C GLN A 167 -15.59 -6.07 -1.42
N SER A 168 -15.15 -7.19 -0.81
CA SER A 168 -15.08 -7.31 0.66
C SER A 168 -14.16 -6.26 1.29
N GLY A 169 -13.06 -5.91 0.62
CA GLY A 169 -12.17 -4.83 1.08
C GLY A 169 -12.83 -3.46 0.97
N LEU A 170 -13.53 -3.19 -0.14
CA LEU A 170 -14.24 -1.92 -0.31
C LEU A 170 -15.37 -1.77 0.71
N ASP A 171 -16.00 -2.84 1.11
CA ASP A 171 -17.05 -2.83 2.13
C ASP A 171 -16.53 -2.39 3.51
N GLN A 172 -15.24 -2.57 3.81
CA GLN A 172 -14.62 -2.09 5.05
C GLN A 172 -14.53 -0.56 5.13
N LEU A 173 -14.69 0.13 3.99
CA LEU A 173 -14.63 1.61 3.94
C LEU A 173 -15.85 2.29 4.59
N GLU A 174 -16.89 1.55 4.96
CA GLU A 174 -18.10 2.07 5.64
C GLU A 174 -17.79 2.83 6.94
N GLN A 175 -16.64 2.58 7.55
CA GLN A 175 -16.21 3.25 8.78
C GLN A 175 -15.68 4.68 8.52
N LEU A 176 -15.39 5.06 7.27
CA LEU A 176 -14.83 6.37 6.91
C LEU A 176 -15.94 7.45 6.87
N LYS A 177 -16.24 8.03 8.03
CA LYS A 177 -17.36 8.96 8.22
C LYS A 177 -17.17 10.33 7.56
N LYS A 178 -15.92 10.71 7.26
CA LYS A 178 -15.58 12.00 6.63
C LYS A 178 -15.21 11.89 5.17
N LEU A 179 -15.37 10.71 4.57
CA LEU A 179 -14.99 10.51 3.18
C LEU A 179 -15.91 11.32 2.25
N GLN A 180 -15.30 12.20 1.47
CA GLN A 180 -15.96 13.09 0.50
C GLN A 180 -15.77 12.60 -0.94
N SER A 181 -14.66 11.89 -1.21
CA SER A 181 -14.35 11.43 -2.55
C SER A 181 -13.66 10.06 -2.51
N LEU A 182 -14.20 9.13 -3.28
CA LEU A 182 -13.65 7.79 -3.51
C LEU A 182 -13.42 7.57 -5.00
N LEU A 183 -12.16 7.49 -5.41
CA LEU A 183 -11.77 7.19 -6.78
C LEU A 183 -11.30 5.75 -6.88
N LEU A 184 -11.99 4.95 -7.66
CA LEU A 184 -11.68 3.56 -7.97
C LEU A 184 -11.32 3.43 -9.45
N PHE A 185 -10.22 2.74 -9.76
CA PHE A 185 -9.77 2.55 -11.12
C PHE A 185 -9.03 1.21 -11.28
N ASP A 186 -9.27 0.49 -12.40
CA ASP A 186 -8.59 -0.76 -12.76
C ASP A 186 -8.49 -1.76 -11.58
N LEU A 187 -9.63 -2.09 -10.96
CA LEU A 187 -9.72 -3.11 -9.90
C LEU A 187 -10.27 -4.41 -10.49
N LYS A 188 -9.38 -5.29 -10.94
CA LYS A 188 -9.70 -6.47 -11.75
C LYS A 188 -10.53 -7.54 -11.05
N ARG A 189 -10.57 -7.54 -9.71
CA ARG A 189 -11.35 -8.52 -8.91
C ARG A 189 -12.75 -8.03 -8.56
N ILE A 190 -13.14 -6.86 -9.05
CA ILE A 190 -14.47 -6.30 -8.80
C ILE A 190 -15.28 -6.46 -10.07
N GLU A 191 -16.23 -7.38 -10.02
CA GLU A 191 -17.22 -7.59 -11.07
C GLU A 191 -18.44 -6.69 -10.82
N GLY A 192 -19.04 -6.18 -11.91
CA GLY A 192 -20.25 -5.38 -11.79
C GLY A 192 -20.05 -4.01 -11.12
N LYS A 193 -19.23 -3.14 -11.70
CA LYS A 193 -18.89 -1.80 -11.16
C LYS A 193 -20.10 -0.98 -10.74
N SER A 194 -21.17 -0.98 -11.53
CA SER A 194 -22.40 -0.24 -11.19
C SER A 194 -23.04 -0.75 -9.90
N ALA A 195 -23.11 -2.07 -9.72
CA ALA A 195 -23.64 -2.69 -8.50
C ALA A 195 -22.73 -2.39 -7.29
N CYS A 196 -21.41 -2.41 -7.49
CA CYS A 196 -20.43 -2.03 -6.47
C CYS A 196 -20.65 -0.57 -6.01
N VAL A 197 -20.77 0.36 -6.96
CA VAL A 197 -21.03 1.78 -6.66
C VAL A 197 -22.33 1.98 -5.91
N GLU A 198 -23.40 1.28 -6.30
CA GLU A 198 -24.69 1.35 -5.59
C GLU A 198 -24.60 0.82 -4.14
N GLN A 199 -23.84 -0.27 -3.93
CA GLN A 199 -23.61 -0.79 -2.59
C GLN A 199 -22.80 0.19 -1.73
N LEU A 200 -21.74 0.77 -2.29
CA LEU A 200 -20.91 1.75 -1.59
C LEU A 200 -21.69 3.02 -1.25
N LYS A 201 -22.56 3.51 -2.13
CA LYS A 201 -23.44 4.66 -1.86
C LYS A 201 -24.39 4.44 -0.67
N LYS A 202 -24.75 3.19 -0.37
CA LYS A 202 -25.58 2.85 0.79
C LYS A 202 -24.80 2.84 2.10
N LYS A 203 -23.48 2.64 2.05
CA LYS A 203 -22.61 2.44 3.21
C LYS A 203 -21.78 3.68 3.55
N LEU A 204 -21.38 4.45 2.55
CA LEU A 204 -20.55 5.64 2.70
C LEU A 204 -21.44 6.89 2.98
N PRO A 205 -20.83 7.99 3.46
CA PRO A 205 -21.56 9.24 3.67
C PRO A 205 -22.31 9.67 2.39
N SER A 206 -23.53 10.20 2.56
CA SER A 206 -24.42 10.57 1.45
C SER A 206 -23.82 11.59 0.47
N GLU A 207 -22.89 12.41 0.95
CA GLU A 207 -22.20 13.43 0.16
C GLU A 207 -20.93 12.89 -0.53
N CYS A 208 -20.54 11.64 -0.27
CA CYS A 208 -19.35 11.06 -0.85
C CYS A 208 -19.51 10.85 -2.37
N GLN A 209 -18.67 11.51 -3.13
CA GLN A 209 -18.58 11.31 -4.58
C GLN A 209 -17.80 10.04 -4.88
N ILE A 210 -18.46 9.05 -5.49
CA ILE A 210 -17.85 7.78 -5.87
C ILE A 210 -17.66 7.75 -7.38
N ASP A 211 -16.42 7.62 -7.81
CA ASP A 211 -16.04 7.49 -9.21
C ASP A 211 -15.34 6.15 -9.43
N PHE A 212 -15.95 5.31 -10.25
CA PHE A 212 -15.38 4.01 -10.62
C PHE A 212 -15.24 3.94 -12.14
N THR A 213 -14.05 4.26 -12.64
CA THR A 213 -13.77 4.37 -14.08
C THR A 213 -12.82 3.26 -14.55
N ASP A 214 -12.82 2.99 -15.86
CA ASP A 214 -11.86 2.13 -16.54
C ASP A 214 -10.65 2.89 -17.08
N GLU A 215 -10.78 4.21 -17.21
CA GLU A 215 -9.74 5.07 -17.73
C GLU A 215 -9.17 5.99 -16.65
N PRO A 216 -7.84 6.19 -16.63
CA PRO A 216 -7.22 7.12 -15.72
C PRO A 216 -7.71 8.54 -16.04
N LYS A 217 -8.14 9.29 -15.02
CA LYS A 217 -8.40 10.71 -15.21
C LYS A 217 -7.07 11.41 -15.61
N PRO A 218 -7.09 12.28 -16.61
CA PRO A 218 -5.91 13.07 -16.94
C PRO A 218 -5.50 13.90 -15.71
N LYS A 219 -4.17 13.95 -15.49
CA LYS A 219 -3.56 14.74 -14.41
C LYS A 219 -3.70 16.23 -14.67
#